data_593956eafd089227f2eb1777e207e6bb
#
_entry.id   593956eafd089227f2eb1777e207e6bb
#
_cell.length_a   1.000
_cell.length_b   1.000
_cell.length_c   1.000
_cell.angle_alpha   90.00
_cell.angle_beta   90.00
_cell.angle_gamma   90.00
#
_symmetry.space_group_name_H-M   'P 1'
#
loop_
_entity.id
_entity.type
_entity.pdbx_description
1 polymer ?
#
loop_
_entity_poly.entity_id
_entity_poly.type
_entity_poly.pdbx_seq_one_letter_code
_entity_poly.pdbx_strand_id
1 'polypeptide(L)'
;GTTREHIVRATVESLAYETYDVLKAMESDSGISLKQLRVDGGASANNFLMQFQADLLSGEIIRPVVTETTALGAAYLAGLAVGYYDDIEEIKSNWSVERAFTSEIDEEMRRMRLSGWETAVKRVLL
;
A
#
# COMPACT_ATOMS: atom_id res chain seq x y z
N GLY A 1 15.91 25.58 -8.74
CA GLY A 1 15.16 24.93 -9.80
C GLY A 1 14.92 23.46 -9.50
N THR A 2 14.16 22.79 -10.36
CA THR A 2 13.86 21.36 -10.23
C THR A 2 15.10 20.54 -10.51
N THR A 3 15.42 19.61 -9.61
CA THR A 3 16.57 18.69 -9.74
C THR A 3 16.09 17.28 -10.09
N ARG A 4 17.04 16.37 -10.37
CA ARG A 4 16.76 14.96 -10.61
C ARG A 4 16.06 14.31 -9.42
N GLU A 5 16.47 14.65 -8.21
CA GLU A 5 15.92 14.09 -6.98
C GLU A 5 14.44 14.47 -6.81
N HIS A 6 14.05 15.68 -7.20
CA HIS A 6 12.64 16.10 -7.20
C HIS A 6 11.80 15.25 -8.16
N ILE A 7 12.34 14.92 -9.34
CA ILE A 7 11.61 14.09 -10.32
C ILE A 7 11.46 12.66 -9.80
N VAL A 8 12.54 12.07 -9.27
CA VAL A 8 12.50 10.72 -8.69
C VAL A 8 11.51 10.66 -7.53
N ARG A 9 11.54 11.66 -6.63
CA ARG A 9 10.60 11.74 -5.51
C ARG A 9 9.16 11.84 -5.99
N ALA A 10 8.87 12.73 -6.93
CA ALA A 10 7.53 12.88 -7.49
C ALA A 10 7.00 11.59 -8.12
N THR A 11 7.88 10.83 -8.79
CA THR A 11 7.52 9.51 -9.35
C THR A 11 7.16 8.50 -8.26
N VAL A 12 7.89 8.47 -7.14
CA VAL A 12 7.57 7.57 -6.03
C VAL A 12 6.29 8.02 -5.31
N GLU A 13 6.11 9.32 -5.10
CA GLU A 13 4.90 9.87 -4.48
C GLU A 13 3.64 9.61 -5.34
N SER A 14 3.75 9.65 -6.69
CA SER A 14 2.61 9.41 -7.57
C SER A 14 2.01 8.01 -7.38
N LEU A 15 2.82 6.99 -7.10
CA LEU A 15 2.33 5.63 -6.82
C LEU A 15 1.41 5.60 -5.59
N ALA A 16 1.72 6.37 -4.56
CA ALA A 16 0.88 6.44 -3.36
C ALA A 16 -0.41 7.23 -3.62
N TYR A 17 -0.35 8.31 -4.41
CA TYR A 17 -1.55 9.06 -4.80
C TYR A 17 -2.51 8.23 -5.66
N GLU A 18 -1.99 7.51 -6.66
CA GLU A 18 -2.80 6.61 -7.50
C GLU A 18 -3.44 5.49 -6.66
N THR A 19 -2.69 4.92 -5.72
CA THR A 19 -3.24 3.94 -4.77
C THR A 19 -4.35 4.54 -3.92
N TYR A 20 -4.18 5.79 -3.45
CA TYR A 20 -5.21 6.51 -2.70
C TYR A 20 -6.50 6.65 -3.53
N ASP A 21 -6.39 7.09 -4.79
CA ASP A 21 -7.55 7.28 -5.67
C ASP A 21 -8.32 5.97 -5.90
N VAL A 22 -7.60 4.87 -6.15
CA VAL A 22 -8.22 3.54 -6.31
C VAL A 22 -8.93 3.09 -5.04
N LEU A 23 -8.27 3.23 -3.87
CA LEU A 23 -8.87 2.83 -2.60
C LEU A 23 -10.07 3.69 -2.22
N LYS A 24 -10.06 4.98 -2.54
CA LYS A 24 -11.22 5.85 -2.36
C LYS A 24 -12.40 5.47 -3.24
N ALA A 25 -12.15 5.09 -4.49
CA ALA A 25 -13.19 4.56 -5.36
C ALA A 25 -13.78 3.24 -4.78
N MET A 26 -12.92 2.33 -4.32
CA MET A 26 -13.36 1.08 -3.68
C MET A 26 -14.17 1.31 -2.40
N GLU A 27 -13.77 2.26 -1.54
CA GLU A 27 -14.54 2.66 -0.36
C GLU A 27 -15.91 3.22 -0.73
N SER A 28 -15.96 4.07 -1.77
CA SER A 28 -17.22 4.65 -2.27
C SER A 28 -18.17 3.58 -2.78
N ASP A 29 -17.66 2.61 -3.54
CA ASP A 29 -18.47 1.57 -4.15
C ASP A 29 -18.95 0.52 -3.14
N SER A 30 -18.10 0.17 -2.18
CA SER A 30 -18.41 -0.87 -1.18
C SER A 30 -19.12 -0.35 0.06
N GLY A 31 -19.00 0.93 0.38
CA GLY A 31 -19.43 1.52 1.65
C GLY A 31 -18.58 1.09 2.87
N ILE A 32 -17.44 0.43 2.63
CA ILE A 32 -16.54 -0.08 3.68
C ILE A 32 -15.32 0.81 3.77
N SER A 33 -15.08 1.41 4.94
CA SER A 33 -13.88 2.22 5.17
C SER A 33 -12.64 1.35 5.39
N LEU A 34 -11.54 1.71 4.73
CA LEU A 34 -10.25 1.07 4.88
C LEU A 34 -9.67 1.36 6.29
N LYS A 35 -9.39 0.31 7.04
CA LYS A 35 -8.70 0.42 8.33
C LYS A 35 -7.23 0.03 8.22
N GLN A 36 -6.94 -0.94 7.39
CA GLN A 36 -5.61 -1.52 7.23
C GLN A 36 -5.41 -1.94 5.77
N LEU A 37 -4.25 -1.66 5.22
CA LEU A 37 -3.81 -2.11 3.90
C LEU A 37 -2.59 -3.02 4.06
N ARG A 38 -2.70 -4.25 3.58
CA ARG A 38 -1.56 -5.16 3.47
C ARG A 38 -0.89 -4.97 2.12
N VAL A 39 0.43 -4.83 2.14
CA VAL A 39 1.23 -4.57 0.94
C VAL A 39 2.22 -5.68 0.68
N ASP A 40 2.51 -5.95 -0.59
CA ASP A 40 3.48 -6.94 -1.02
C ASP A 40 4.23 -6.51 -2.29
N GLY A 41 5.08 -7.37 -2.81
CA GLY A 41 5.89 -7.11 -3.98
C GLY A 41 7.08 -6.17 -3.74
N GLY A 42 7.92 -6.00 -4.75
CA GLY A 42 9.19 -5.28 -4.65
C GLY A 42 9.05 -3.81 -4.23
N ALA A 43 7.98 -3.13 -4.65
CA ALA A 43 7.74 -1.73 -4.30
C ALA A 43 7.50 -1.53 -2.80
N SER A 44 6.95 -2.54 -2.10
CA SER A 44 6.70 -2.48 -0.66
C SER A 44 7.97 -2.39 0.19
N ALA A 45 9.13 -2.75 -0.36
CA ALA A 45 10.42 -2.60 0.29
C ALA A 45 10.84 -1.13 0.49
N ASN A 46 10.24 -0.20 -0.25
CA ASN A 46 10.55 1.22 -0.16
C ASN A 46 9.83 1.84 1.05
N ASN A 47 10.58 2.07 2.14
CA ASN A 47 10.02 2.65 3.38
C ASN A 47 9.44 4.05 3.18
N PHE A 48 10.03 4.87 2.30
CA PHE A 48 9.49 6.19 1.99
C PHE A 48 8.11 6.09 1.33
N LEU A 49 7.96 5.21 0.35
CA LEU A 49 6.67 4.96 -0.30
C LEU A 49 5.61 4.48 0.70
N MET A 50 5.95 3.52 1.55
CA MET A 50 5.03 2.97 2.55
C MET A 50 4.60 4.02 3.57
N GLN A 51 5.53 4.84 4.07
CA GLN A 51 5.19 5.91 4.99
C GLN A 51 4.33 6.98 4.32
N PHE A 52 4.70 7.41 3.11
CA PHE A 52 3.92 8.39 2.37
C PHE A 52 2.49 7.90 2.07
N GLN A 53 2.34 6.61 1.76
CA GLN A 53 1.04 5.97 1.56
C GLN A 53 0.21 5.93 2.85
N ALA A 54 0.82 5.61 4.00
CA ALA A 54 0.16 5.67 5.31
C ALA A 54 -0.31 7.09 5.63
N ASP A 55 0.52 8.10 5.33
CA ASP A 55 0.18 9.52 5.49
C ASP A 55 -1.06 9.94 4.70
N LEU A 56 -1.17 9.50 3.45
CA LEU A 56 -2.31 9.84 2.58
C LEU A 56 -3.59 9.12 2.96
N LEU A 57 -3.50 7.82 3.29
CA LEU A 57 -4.66 6.97 3.60
C LEU A 57 -5.21 7.19 5.01
N SER A 58 -4.41 7.73 5.93
CA SER A 58 -4.74 7.81 7.36
C SER A 58 -5.13 6.45 7.96
N GLY A 59 -4.61 5.38 7.37
CA GLY A 59 -4.80 3.99 7.75
C GLY A 59 -3.47 3.31 8.01
N GLU A 60 -3.51 2.11 8.56
CA GLU A 60 -2.32 1.33 8.83
C GLU A 60 -1.88 0.58 7.58
N ILE A 61 -0.60 0.70 7.20
CA ILE A 61 0.02 -0.07 6.13
C ILE A 61 0.84 -1.19 6.76
N ILE A 62 0.54 -2.45 6.42
CA ILE A 62 1.22 -3.61 6.98
C ILE A 62 2.05 -4.29 5.90
N ARG A 63 3.36 -4.34 6.12
CA ARG A 63 4.29 -5.11 5.30
C ARG A 63 4.61 -6.43 5.99
N PRO A 64 4.39 -7.58 5.32
CA PRO A 64 4.77 -8.88 5.85
C PRO A 64 6.29 -9.12 5.71
N VAL A 65 6.80 -10.09 6.45
CA VAL A 65 8.19 -10.55 6.32
C VAL A 65 8.47 -11.10 4.92
N VAL A 66 7.52 -11.88 4.37
CA VAL A 66 7.62 -12.38 3.00
C VAL A 66 6.80 -11.50 2.08
N THR A 67 7.47 -10.80 1.18
CA THR A 67 6.84 -9.87 0.23
C THR A 67 6.53 -10.49 -1.13
N GLU A 68 6.99 -11.69 -1.42
CA GLU A 68 6.69 -12.44 -2.66
C GLU A 68 5.45 -13.33 -2.43
N THR A 69 4.31 -12.71 -2.17
CA THR A 69 3.09 -13.41 -1.73
C THR A 69 2.45 -14.26 -2.82
N THR A 70 2.64 -13.92 -4.10
CA THR A 70 2.11 -14.71 -5.22
C THR A 70 2.79 -16.09 -5.28
N ALA A 71 4.12 -16.14 -5.22
CA ALA A 71 4.87 -17.38 -5.20
C ALA A 71 4.59 -18.19 -3.93
N LEU A 72 4.52 -17.50 -2.79
CA LEU A 72 4.20 -18.11 -1.50
C LEU A 72 2.80 -18.72 -1.50
N GLY A 73 1.81 -18.03 -2.07
CA GLY A 73 0.43 -18.54 -2.20
C GLY A 73 0.36 -19.81 -3.03
N ALA A 74 1.06 -19.84 -4.16
CA ALA A 74 1.16 -21.05 -4.98
C ALA A 74 1.81 -22.23 -4.22
N ALA A 75 2.88 -21.95 -3.46
CA ALA A 75 3.53 -22.96 -2.61
C ALA A 75 2.61 -23.48 -1.50
N TYR A 76 1.83 -22.61 -0.87
CA TYR A 76 0.85 -23.00 0.15
C TYR A 76 -0.25 -23.91 -0.43
N LEU A 77 -0.80 -23.57 -1.60
CA LEU A 77 -1.80 -24.40 -2.26
C LEU A 77 -1.25 -25.77 -2.65
N ALA A 78 -0.03 -25.82 -3.16
CA ALA A 78 0.65 -27.08 -3.45
C ALA A 78 0.89 -27.91 -2.18
N GLY A 79 1.33 -27.27 -1.11
CA GLY A 79 1.55 -27.91 0.19
C GLY A 79 0.29 -28.53 0.78
N LEU A 80 -0.86 -27.82 0.70
CA LEU A 80 -2.15 -28.36 1.10
C LEU A 80 -2.56 -29.57 0.25
N ALA A 81 -2.35 -29.50 -1.06
CA ALA A 81 -2.74 -30.57 -1.98
C ALA A 81 -1.99 -31.88 -1.73
N VAL A 82 -0.75 -31.81 -1.25
CA VAL A 82 0.08 -33.01 -0.97
C VAL A 82 0.13 -33.38 0.52
N GLY A 83 -0.60 -32.67 1.38
CA GLY A 83 -0.66 -32.94 2.83
C GLY A 83 0.61 -32.50 3.58
N TYR A 84 1.34 -31.52 3.07
CA TYR A 84 2.46 -30.90 3.78
C TYR A 84 1.96 -29.94 4.88
N TYR A 85 0.87 -29.24 4.64
CA TYR A 85 0.10 -28.46 5.61
C TYR A 85 -1.21 -29.18 5.90
N ASP A 86 -1.61 -29.23 7.17
CA ASP A 86 -2.83 -29.90 7.59
C ASP A 86 -4.07 -29.11 7.16
N ASP A 87 -4.01 -27.78 7.29
CA ASP A 87 -5.14 -26.89 6.96
C ASP A 87 -4.69 -25.44 6.69
N ILE A 88 -5.69 -24.58 6.37
CA ILE A 88 -5.48 -23.15 6.12
C ILE A 88 -5.06 -22.41 7.40
N GLU A 89 -5.48 -22.86 8.58
CA GLU A 89 -5.14 -22.19 9.83
C GLU A 89 -3.66 -22.35 10.16
N GLU A 90 -3.06 -23.49 9.85
CA GLU A 90 -1.60 -23.69 9.92
C GLU A 90 -0.87 -22.72 8.99
N ILE A 91 -1.35 -22.55 7.75
CA ILE A 91 -0.78 -21.58 6.81
C ILE A 91 -0.89 -20.15 7.33
N LYS A 92 -2.03 -19.76 7.90
CA LYS A 92 -2.22 -18.43 8.49
C LYS A 92 -1.24 -18.15 9.63
N SER A 93 -0.87 -19.17 10.39
CA SER A 93 0.11 -19.04 11.48
C SER A 93 1.52 -18.67 11.00
N ASN A 94 1.85 -18.98 9.74
CA ASN A 94 3.13 -18.63 9.13
C ASN A 94 3.22 -17.16 8.69
N TRP A 95 2.08 -16.44 8.67
CA TRP A 95 2.07 -15.04 8.30
C TRP A 95 2.57 -14.17 9.45
N SER A 96 3.56 -13.33 9.19
CA SER A 96 4.13 -12.45 10.20
C SER A 96 4.39 -11.05 9.64
N VAL A 97 4.22 -10.04 10.49
CA VAL A 97 4.45 -8.63 10.19
C VAL A 97 5.95 -8.34 10.30
N GLU A 98 6.54 -7.76 9.25
CA GLU A 98 7.87 -7.18 9.34
C GLU A 98 7.78 -5.76 9.88
N ARG A 99 6.85 -4.94 9.30
CA ARG A 99 6.69 -3.56 9.72
C ARG A 99 5.27 -3.05 9.47
N ALA A 100 4.80 -2.23 10.43
CA ALA A 100 3.61 -1.41 10.29
C ALA A 100 4.02 0.07 10.13
N PHE A 101 3.29 0.79 9.27
CA PHE A 101 3.44 2.23 9.06
C PHE A 101 2.10 2.88 9.38
N THR A 102 2.14 3.94 10.17
CA THR A 102 0.98 4.77 10.51
C THR A 102 1.25 6.21 10.10
N SER A 103 0.21 7.01 9.89
CA SER A 103 0.39 8.41 9.49
C SER A 103 1.22 9.19 10.51
N GLU A 104 2.20 9.94 10.01
CA GLU A 104 3.07 10.85 10.78
C GLU A 104 2.74 12.33 10.49
N ILE A 105 1.74 12.61 9.65
CA ILE A 105 1.28 13.96 9.35
C ILE A 105 -0.10 14.24 9.92
N ASP A 106 -0.39 15.51 10.14
CA ASP A 106 -1.72 15.94 10.55
C ASP A 106 -2.70 16.01 9.36
N GLU A 107 -3.96 16.21 9.68
CA GLU A 107 -5.06 16.26 8.70
C GLU A 107 -4.95 17.47 7.76
N GLU A 108 -4.36 18.58 8.21
CA GLU A 108 -4.18 19.77 7.38
C GLU A 108 -3.14 19.51 6.29
N MET A 109 -2.01 18.94 6.64
CA MET A 109 -0.96 18.55 5.70
C MET A 109 -1.46 17.51 4.70
N ARG A 110 -2.21 16.52 5.17
CA ARG A 110 -2.81 15.49 4.30
C ARG A 110 -3.73 16.12 3.26
N ARG A 111 -4.66 16.98 3.69
CA ARG A 111 -5.58 17.68 2.78
C ARG A 111 -4.84 18.55 1.77
N MET A 112 -3.81 19.24 2.19
CA MET A 112 -2.99 20.05 1.29
C MET A 112 -2.34 19.21 0.19
N ARG A 113 -1.76 18.05 0.54
CA ARG A 113 -1.15 17.12 -0.42
C ARG A 113 -2.18 16.58 -1.42
N LEU A 114 -3.33 16.11 -0.93
CA LEU A 114 -4.40 15.55 -1.77
C LEU A 114 -5.01 16.62 -2.71
N SER A 115 -5.25 17.83 -2.23
CA SER A 115 -5.74 18.95 -3.06
C SER A 115 -4.73 19.32 -4.15
N GLY A 116 -3.43 19.27 -3.84
CA GLY A 116 -2.37 19.47 -4.83
C GLY A 116 -2.39 18.40 -5.93
N TRP A 117 -2.54 17.14 -5.54
CA TRP A 117 -2.68 16.01 -6.46
C TRP A 117 -3.91 16.15 -7.37
N GLU A 118 -5.10 16.37 -6.81
CA GLU A 118 -6.32 16.58 -7.59
C GLU A 118 -6.17 17.72 -8.61
N THR A 119 -5.53 18.81 -8.20
CA THR A 119 -5.29 19.95 -9.07
C THR A 119 -4.36 19.59 -10.22
N ALA A 120 -3.31 18.82 -9.94
CA ALA A 120 -2.37 18.35 -10.96
C ALA A 120 -3.07 17.43 -11.97
N VAL A 121 -3.83 16.45 -11.50
CA VAL A 121 -4.60 15.52 -12.36
C VAL A 121 -5.58 16.28 -13.25
N LYS A 122 -6.37 17.21 -12.68
CA LYS A 122 -7.32 18.03 -13.46
C LYS A 122 -6.65 18.82 -14.59
N ARG A 123 -5.41 19.28 -14.39
CA ARG A 123 -4.66 20.02 -15.42
C ARG A 123 -4.17 19.15 -16.59
N VAL A 124 -4.06 17.85 -16.40
CA VAL A 124 -3.60 16.91 -17.43
C VAL A 124 -4.76 16.31 -18.22
N LEU A 125 -5.97 16.29 -17.64
CA LEU A 125 -7.18 15.76 -18.27
C LEU A 125 -7.89 16.74 -19.21
N LEU A 126 -7.37 17.96 -19.34
CA LEU A 126 -7.85 18.98 -20.28
C LEU A 126 -7.08 18.87 -21.59
#